data_f316ad7070893eb5591e81e344e91bc7
#
_entry.id   f316ad7070893eb5591e81e344e91bc7
#
_cell.length_a   1.000
_cell.length_b   1.000
_cell.length_c   1.000
_cell.angle_alpha   90.00
_cell.angle_beta   90.00
_cell.angle_gamma   90.00
#
_symmetry.space_group_name_H-M   'P 1'
#
loop_
_entity.id
_entity.type
_entity.pdbx_description
1 polymer ?
#
loop_
_entity_poly.entity_id
_entity_poly.type
_entity_poly.pdbx_seq_one_letter_code
_entity_poly.pdbx_strand_id
1 'polypeptide(L)'
;KMVNPTAVPRFGGTFRDMVMTKITNFKWIPKANATNTVFKVLQPAIRFTKDECLDLPSMTYVKRAVELTRQQKKYYEQLKRRLVLEITGEQVTAVNAAVGMNKLLQISSGAVYTDDGQTLEFDIKHRYKVLKEVIDESSQKVLVFVPFKHVINILTDRLRKDGISTEIIQGSVSASARTNIFKQFQEASSPRVLV
;
A
#
# COMPACT_ATOMS: atom_id res chain seq x y z
N LYS A 1 -8.81 27.99 -1.56
CA LYS A 1 -9.69 29.00 -2.19
C LYS A 1 -11.16 28.58 -2.30
N MET A 2 -11.44 27.28 -2.28
CA MET A 2 -12.84 26.80 -2.37
C MET A 2 -13.69 27.16 -1.14
N VAL A 3 -13.10 27.16 0.05
CA VAL A 3 -13.83 27.44 1.31
C VAL A 3 -13.87 28.91 1.63
N ASN A 4 -12.73 29.58 1.64
CA ASN A 4 -12.61 31.00 1.92
C ASN A 4 -11.62 31.67 0.95
N PRO A 5 -12.10 32.15 -0.21
CA PRO A 5 -11.22 32.69 -1.24
C PRO A 5 -10.54 34.01 -0.83
N THR A 6 -11.11 34.75 0.12
CA THR A 6 -10.58 36.03 0.58
C THR A 6 -9.49 35.88 1.65
N ALA A 7 -9.54 34.78 2.42
CA ALA A 7 -8.56 34.52 3.47
C ALA A 7 -7.26 33.87 2.98
N VAL A 8 -7.21 33.44 1.71
CA VAL A 8 -6.05 32.76 1.13
C VAL A 8 -5.35 33.71 0.16
N PRO A 9 -4.03 33.91 0.26
CA PRO A 9 -3.27 34.68 -0.71
C PRO A 9 -3.45 34.16 -2.14
N ARG A 10 -3.35 35.06 -3.11
CA ARG A 10 -3.50 34.72 -4.54
C ARG A 10 -2.54 33.60 -5.00
N PHE A 11 -1.31 33.63 -4.47
CA PHE A 11 -0.27 32.66 -4.84
C PHE A 11 0.00 31.66 -3.72
N GLY A 12 0.11 30.37 -4.08
CA GLY A 12 0.39 29.28 -3.13
C GLY A 12 1.74 29.44 -2.40
N GLY A 13 2.73 30.02 -3.05
CA GLY A 13 4.02 30.34 -2.43
C GLY A 13 3.87 31.27 -1.24
N THR A 14 3.10 32.34 -1.38
CA THR A 14 2.85 33.31 -0.29
C THR A 14 2.11 32.63 0.87
N PHE A 15 1.16 31.75 0.60
CA PHE A 15 0.49 30.99 1.66
C PHE A 15 1.46 30.03 2.37
N ARG A 16 2.30 29.35 1.62
CA ARG A 16 3.35 28.50 2.21
C ARG A 16 4.26 29.31 3.13
N ASP A 17 4.71 30.47 2.71
CA ASP A 17 5.59 31.35 3.51
C ASP A 17 4.89 31.91 4.76
N MET A 18 3.54 32.02 4.75
CA MET A 18 2.78 32.37 5.95
C MET A 18 2.82 31.27 7.01
N VAL A 19 2.72 29.99 6.61
CA VAL A 19 2.53 28.85 7.53
C VAL A 19 3.77 28.01 7.73
N MET A 20 4.81 28.16 6.89
CA MET A 20 6.02 27.36 6.93
C MET A 20 7.28 28.24 6.95
N THR A 21 8.33 27.73 7.55
CA THR A 21 9.70 28.30 7.51
C THR A 21 10.57 27.44 6.62
N LYS A 22 11.25 28.07 5.67
CA LYS A 22 12.21 27.39 4.80
C LYS A 22 13.52 27.13 5.55
N ILE A 23 13.93 25.87 5.63
CA ILE A 23 15.21 25.46 6.24
C ILE A 23 16.26 25.23 5.16
N THR A 24 15.89 24.55 4.06
CA THR A 24 16.73 24.37 2.87
C THR A 24 15.89 24.55 1.62
N ASN A 25 16.50 24.47 0.42
CA ASN A 25 15.74 24.52 -0.83
C ASN A 25 14.67 23.41 -0.95
N PHE A 26 14.82 22.31 -0.22
CA PHE A 26 13.94 21.13 -0.28
C PHE A 26 13.22 20.83 1.05
N LYS A 27 13.54 21.55 2.14
CA LYS A 27 12.97 21.28 3.46
C LYS A 27 12.30 22.50 4.04
N TRP A 28 11.02 22.32 4.39
CA TRP A 28 10.17 23.30 5.05
C TRP A 28 9.61 22.71 6.34
N ILE A 29 9.47 23.51 7.36
CA ILE A 29 8.85 23.13 8.64
C ILE A 29 7.67 24.05 8.96
N PRO A 30 6.60 23.56 9.60
CA PRO A 30 5.51 24.40 10.05
C PRO A 30 5.98 25.45 11.08
N LYS A 31 5.48 26.68 10.99
CA LYS A 31 5.63 27.69 12.03
C LYS A 31 4.81 27.32 13.25
N ALA A 32 5.18 27.82 14.42
CA ALA A 32 4.45 27.56 15.67
C ALA A 32 2.96 27.90 15.60
N ASN A 33 2.60 28.95 14.85
CA ASN A 33 1.22 29.40 14.66
C ASN A 33 0.53 28.83 13.39
N ALA A 34 1.19 27.93 12.66
CA ALA A 34 0.69 27.41 11.37
C ALA A 34 -0.71 26.81 11.51
N THR A 35 -0.95 25.99 12.52
CA THR A 35 -2.26 25.35 12.77
C THR A 35 -3.37 26.37 12.94
N ASN A 36 -3.16 27.41 13.74
CA ASN A 36 -4.15 28.47 13.97
C ASN A 36 -4.41 29.28 12.70
N THR A 37 -3.35 29.57 11.92
CA THR A 37 -3.48 30.27 10.64
C THR A 37 -4.30 29.48 9.64
N VAL A 38 -3.98 28.17 9.49
CA VAL A 38 -4.72 27.27 8.61
C VAL A 38 -6.16 27.12 9.06
N PHE A 39 -6.42 26.95 10.36
CA PHE A 39 -7.77 26.86 10.91
C PHE A 39 -8.62 28.10 10.58
N LYS A 40 -8.09 29.30 10.76
CA LYS A 40 -8.78 30.56 10.40
C LYS A 40 -9.10 30.62 8.91
N VAL A 41 -8.18 30.20 8.06
CA VAL A 41 -8.37 30.19 6.61
C VAL A 41 -9.44 29.18 6.17
N LEU A 42 -9.58 28.08 6.90
CA LEU A 42 -10.56 27.05 6.58
C LEU A 42 -12.00 27.40 7.02
N GLN A 43 -12.20 28.39 7.89
CA GLN A 43 -13.56 28.78 8.29
C GLN A 43 -14.36 29.30 7.10
N PRO A 44 -15.65 28.94 6.96
CA PRO A 44 -16.51 28.19 7.89
C PRO A 44 -16.51 26.65 7.65
N ALA A 45 -15.41 26.00 7.29
CA ALA A 45 -15.37 24.56 7.12
C ALA A 45 -15.65 23.84 8.44
N ILE A 46 -16.48 22.81 8.36
CA ILE A 46 -16.77 21.89 9.46
C ILE A 46 -15.98 20.61 9.20
N ARG A 47 -15.31 20.08 10.22
CA ARG A 47 -14.62 18.81 10.19
C ARG A 47 -15.31 17.84 11.11
N PHE A 48 -15.69 16.70 10.56
CA PHE A 48 -16.13 15.55 11.33
C PHE A 48 -15.04 14.48 11.31
N THR A 49 -14.75 13.88 12.43
CA THR A 49 -13.91 12.70 12.51
C THR A 49 -14.76 11.44 12.30
N LYS A 50 -14.13 10.36 11.88
CA LYS A 50 -14.80 9.06 11.70
C LYS A 50 -15.50 8.61 12.99
N ASP A 51 -14.83 8.79 14.13
CA ASP A 51 -15.32 8.36 15.45
C ASP A 51 -16.49 9.23 15.96
N GLU A 52 -16.64 10.47 15.46
CA GLU A 52 -17.79 11.33 15.78
C GLU A 52 -19.03 11.02 14.93
N CYS A 53 -18.84 10.39 13.75
CA CYS A 53 -19.91 10.21 12.78
C CYS A 53 -20.35 8.75 12.60
N LEU A 54 -19.53 7.78 12.98
CA LEU A 54 -19.78 6.38 12.70
C LEU A 54 -19.58 5.55 13.96
N ASP A 55 -20.60 4.80 14.33
CA ASP A 55 -20.50 3.75 15.35
C ASP A 55 -19.94 2.49 14.72
N LEU A 56 -18.61 2.40 14.68
CA LEU A 56 -17.89 1.28 14.11
C LEU A 56 -17.24 0.45 15.22
N PRO A 57 -17.20 -0.88 15.06
CA PRO A 57 -16.48 -1.73 15.99
C PRO A 57 -14.99 -1.37 16.03
N SER A 58 -14.35 -1.62 17.17
CA SER A 58 -12.92 -1.36 17.36
C SER A 58 -12.09 -2.16 16.36
N MET A 59 -11.03 -1.52 15.84
CA MET A 59 -10.12 -2.14 14.89
C MET A 59 -9.12 -3.02 15.62
N THR A 60 -9.04 -4.31 15.21
CA THR A 60 -8.08 -5.28 15.76
C THR A 60 -7.01 -5.59 14.72
N TYR A 61 -5.74 -5.51 15.13
CA TYR A 61 -4.59 -5.88 14.31
C TYR A 61 -4.07 -7.26 14.72
N VAL A 62 -4.09 -8.21 13.79
CA VAL A 62 -3.56 -9.55 13.99
C VAL A 62 -2.37 -9.79 13.07
N LYS A 63 -1.23 -10.23 13.62
CA LYS A 63 -0.05 -10.62 12.85
C LYS A 63 0.00 -12.14 12.72
N ARG A 64 0.10 -12.63 11.49
CA ARG A 64 0.32 -14.05 11.20
C ARG A 64 1.68 -14.22 10.53
N ALA A 65 2.60 -14.89 11.21
CA ALA A 65 3.92 -15.21 10.68
C ALA A 65 3.82 -16.34 9.67
N VAL A 66 4.54 -16.19 8.56
CA VAL A 66 4.60 -17.19 7.49
C VAL A 66 6.05 -17.43 7.10
N GLU A 67 6.46 -18.69 7.09
CA GLU A 67 7.80 -19.05 6.63
C GLU A 67 7.90 -19.02 5.11
N LEU A 68 9.05 -18.59 4.62
CA LEU A 68 9.38 -18.69 3.20
C LEU A 68 9.51 -20.15 2.79
N THR A 69 9.08 -20.47 1.58
CA THR A 69 9.37 -21.80 0.99
C THR A 69 10.88 -21.99 0.79
N ARG A 70 11.31 -23.23 0.65
CA ARG A 70 12.75 -23.54 0.43
C ARG A 70 13.32 -22.78 -0.77
N GLN A 71 12.54 -22.67 -1.84
CA GLN A 71 12.93 -21.91 -3.03
C GLN A 71 13.08 -20.42 -2.71
N GLN A 72 12.07 -19.79 -2.13
CA GLN A 72 12.13 -18.37 -1.74
C GLN A 72 13.30 -18.10 -0.80
N LYS A 73 13.49 -18.94 0.23
CA LYS A 73 14.56 -18.79 1.21
C LYS A 73 15.94 -18.83 0.55
N LYS A 74 16.17 -19.72 -0.41
CA LYS A 74 17.42 -19.80 -1.18
C LYS A 74 17.74 -18.49 -1.88
N TYR A 75 16.79 -17.95 -2.67
CA TYR A 75 16.99 -16.70 -3.41
C TYR A 75 17.09 -15.49 -2.50
N TYR A 76 16.27 -15.45 -1.44
CA TYR A 76 16.28 -14.39 -0.45
C TYR A 76 17.64 -14.28 0.25
N GLU A 77 18.19 -15.39 0.74
CA GLU A 77 19.48 -15.41 1.43
C GLU A 77 20.66 -15.11 0.49
N GLN A 78 20.61 -15.58 -0.75
CA GLN A 78 21.61 -15.23 -1.76
C GLN A 78 21.66 -13.72 -2.01
N LEU A 79 20.51 -13.11 -2.26
CA LEU A 79 20.41 -11.67 -2.49
C LEU A 79 20.80 -10.87 -1.25
N LYS A 80 20.34 -11.29 -0.07
CA LYS A 80 20.69 -10.66 1.20
C LYS A 80 22.19 -10.65 1.46
N ARG A 81 22.87 -11.78 1.26
CA ARG A 81 24.35 -11.88 1.39
C ARG A 81 25.07 -10.95 0.43
N ARG A 82 24.64 -10.91 -0.83
CA ARG A 82 25.20 -10.00 -1.83
C ARG A 82 25.05 -8.54 -1.39
N LEU A 83 23.87 -8.12 -0.96
CA LEU A 83 23.62 -6.76 -0.47
C LEU A 83 24.47 -6.39 0.75
N VAL A 84 24.65 -7.33 1.70
CA VAL A 84 25.51 -7.12 2.87
C VAL A 84 26.96 -6.93 2.44
N LEU A 85 27.49 -7.76 1.52
CA LEU A 85 28.86 -7.62 1.00
C LEU A 85 29.08 -6.30 0.26
N GLU A 86 28.10 -5.89 -0.54
CA GLU A 86 28.15 -4.61 -1.23
C GLU A 86 28.14 -3.42 -0.25
N ILE A 87 27.36 -3.47 0.84
CA ILE A 87 27.28 -2.43 1.87
C ILE A 87 28.59 -2.36 2.67
N THR A 88 29.19 -3.49 3.04
CA THR A 88 30.44 -3.55 3.82
C THR A 88 31.66 -3.21 3.01
N GLY A 89 31.60 -3.35 1.67
CA GLY A 89 32.66 -3.01 0.73
C GLY A 89 32.69 -1.56 0.23
N GLU A 90 31.91 -0.64 0.84
CA GLU A 90 31.81 0.80 0.50
C GLU A 90 31.35 1.12 -0.94
N GLN A 91 30.80 0.16 -1.67
CA GLN A 91 30.36 0.35 -3.07
C GLN A 91 28.86 0.64 -3.24
N VAL A 92 28.07 0.70 -2.15
CA VAL A 92 26.62 0.82 -2.26
C VAL A 92 26.14 2.25 -2.09
N THR A 93 25.53 2.78 -3.13
CA THR A 93 24.70 3.98 -3.00
C THR A 93 23.38 3.65 -2.29
N ALA A 94 22.78 4.63 -1.59
CA ALA A 94 21.46 4.48 -0.97
C ALA A 94 20.38 3.97 -1.97
N VAL A 95 20.52 4.32 -3.25
CA VAL A 95 19.64 3.86 -4.33
C VAL A 95 19.76 2.35 -4.54
N ASN A 96 20.97 1.82 -4.63
CA ASN A 96 21.22 0.39 -4.82
C ASN A 96 20.71 -0.45 -3.64
N ALA A 97 20.88 0.06 -2.41
CA ALA A 97 20.34 -0.57 -1.20
C ALA A 97 18.81 -0.63 -1.24
N ALA A 98 18.14 0.47 -1.64
CA ALA A 98 16.68 0.52 -1.74
C ALA A 98 16.13 -0.44 -2.82
N VAL A 99 16.80 -0.54 -3.97
CA VAL A 99 16.47 -1.50 -5.03
C VAL A 99 16.61 -2.94 -4.52
N GLY A 100 17.70 -3.24 -3.82
CA GLY A 100 17.93 -4.56 -3.24
C GLY A 100 16.88 -4.95 -2.20
N MET A 101 16.50 -4.03 -1.30
CA MET A 101 15.43 -4.25 -0.33
C MET A 101 14.08 -4.50 -1.02
N ASN A 102 13.78 -3.75 -2.08
CA ASN A 102 12.55 -3.97 -2.85
C ASN A 102 12.53 -5.37 -3.50
N LYS A 103 13.65 -5.83 -4.06
CA LYS A 103 13.77 -7.20 -4.60
C LYS A 103 13.60 -8.27 -3.51
N LEU A 104 14.11 -8.07 -2.30
CA LEU A 104 13.86 -8.97 -1.15
C LEU A 104 12.35 -9.04 -0.80
N LEU A 105 11.66 -7.89 -0.80
CA LEU A 105 10.22 -7.84 -0.60
C LEU A 105 9.46 -8.57 -1.71
N GLN A 106 9.86 -8.43 -2.96
CA GLN A 106 9.29 -9.14 -4.10
C GLN A 106 9.44 -10.67 -3.95
N ILE A 107 10.65 -11.17 -3.65
CA ILE A 107 10.91 -12.60 -3.40
C ILE A 107 10.02 -13.11 -2.27
N SER A 108 9.97 -12.40 -1.16
CA SER A 108 9.14 -12.80 -0.01
C SER A 108 7.65 -12.76 -0.33
N SER A 109 7.22 -11.92 -1.27
CA SER A 109 5.82 -11.81 -1.71
C SER A 109 5.41 -12.90 -2.70
N GLY A 110 6.34 -13.47 -3.46
CA GLY A 110 6.05 -14.60 -4.36
C GLY A 110 6.48 -14.44 -5.81
N ALA A 111 7.02 -13.29 -6.20
CA ALA A 111 7.58 -13.10 -7.53
C ALA A 111 8.62 -11.98 -7.51
N VAL A 112 9.66 -12.06 -8.33
CA VAL A 112 10.67 -11.02 -8.50
C VAL A 112 10.84 -10.67 -9.98
N TYR A 113 10.92 -9.38 -10.27
CA TYR A 113 11.26 -8.89 -11.60
C TYR A 113 12.77 -8.98 -11.80
N THR A 114 13.16 -9.63 -12.88
CA THR A 114 14.56 -9.74 -13.31
C THR A 114 14.98 -8.49 -14.08
N ASP A 115 16.29 -8.28 -14.25
CA ASP A 115 16.81 -7.06 -14.86
C ASP A 115 16.52 -7.00 -16.40
N ASP A 116 16.27 -8.17 -17.02
CA ASP A 116 15.82 -8.32 -18.42
C ASP A 116 14.29 -8.15 -18.60
N GLY A 117 13.58 -7.74 -17.54
CA GLY A 117 12.14 -7.46 -17.57
C GLY A 117 11.26 -8.71 -17.46
N GLN A 118 11.83 -9.88 -17.25
CA GLN A 118 11.08 -11.09 -17.00
C GLN A 118 10.63 -11.16 -15.53
N THR A 119 9.82 -12.15 -15.21
CA THR A 119 9.37 -12.40 -13.84
C THR A 119 9.69 -13.82 -13.45
N LEU A 120 10.38 -13.97 -12.33
CA LEU A 120 10.58 -15.27 -11.69
C LEU A 120 9.54 -15.45 -10.59
N GLU A 121 8.68 -16.44 -10.74
CA GLU A 121 7.64 -16.79 -9.77
C GLU A 121 8.14 -17.83 -8.76
N PHE A 122 7.68 -17.73 -7.54
CA PHE A 122 8.00 -18.63 -6.44
C PHE A 122 6.74 -19.37 -5.97
N ASP A 123 6.93 -20.57 -5.44
CA ASP A 123 5.85 -21.26 -4.73
C ASP A 123 5.50 -20.47 -3.45
N ILE A 124 4.24 -20.03 -3.36
CA ILE A 124 3.70 -19.25 -2.23
C ILE A 124 2.80 -20.07 -1.31
N LYS A 125 2.87 -21.41 -1.37
CA LYS A 125 1.95 -22.30 -0.68
C LYS A 125 1.73 -21.98 0.80
N HIS A 126 2.79 -21.62 1.54
CA HIS A 126 2.67 -21.32 2.97
C HIS A 126 1.86 -20.04 3.20
N ARG A 127 2.15 -18.98 2.44
CA ARG A 127 1.42 -17.73 2.50
C ARG A 127 -0.03 -17.88 2.03
N TYR A 128 -0.23 -18.62 0.95
CA TYR A 128 -1.55 -18.90 0.42
C TYR A 128 -2.42 -19.67 1.42
N LYS A 129 -1.83 -20.66 2.11
CA LYS A 129 -2.53 -21.42 3.17
C LYS A 129 -3.06 -20.48 4.26
N VAL A 130 -2.21 -19.59 4.79
CA VAL A 130 -2.62 -18.63 5.82
C VAL A 130 -3.68 -17.65 5.30
N LEU A 131 -3.56 -17.17 4.05
CA LEU A 131 -4.58 -16.33 3.45
C LEU A 131 -5.93 -17.06 3.35
N LYS A 132 -5.90 -18.33 2.91
CA LYS A 132 -7.10 -19.15 2.81
C LYS A 132 -7.75 -19.38 4.17
N GLU A 133 -6.97 -19.67 5.22
CA GLU A 133 -7.46 -19.76 6.60
C GLU A 133 -8.16 -18.47 7.03
N VAL A 134 -7.58 -17.31 6.76
CA VAL A 134 -8.21 -16.01 7.09
C VAL A 134 -9.53 -15.80 6.33
N ILE A 135 -9.60 -16.21 5.05
CA ILE A 135 -10.81 -16.10 4.26
C ILE A 135 -11.89 -17.06 4.80
N ASP A 136 -11.50 -18.29 5.16
CA ASP A 136 -12.42 -19.32 5.67
C ASP A 136 -12.93 -18.96 7.08
N GLU A 137 -12.10 -18.37 7.93
CA GLU A 137 -12.48 -17.88 9.27
C GLU A 137 -13.40 -16.65 9.22
N SER A 138 -13.34 -15.86 8.15
CA SER A 138 -14.16 -14.66 8.02
C SER A 138 -15.58 -15.00 7.57
N SER A 139 -16.58 -14.49 8.28
CA SER A 139 -17.98 -14.53 7.84
C SER A 139 -18.30 -13.48 6.75
N GLN A 140 -17.48 -12.45 6.68
CA GLN A 140 -17.66 -11.29 5.79
C GLN A 140 -16.68 -11.34 4.61
N LYS A 141 -16.92 -10.51 3.60
CA LYS A 141 -16.04 -10.32 2.44
C LYS A 141 -14.66 -9.83 2.87
N VAL A 142 -13.63 -10.22 2.12
CA VAL A 142 -12.23 -9.96 2.48
C VAL A 142 -11.57 -9.05 1.44
N LEU A 143 -10.92 -7.99 1.92
CA LEU A 143 -10.03 -7.14 1.13
C LEU A 143 -8.60 -7.61 1.32
N VAL A 144 -7.88 -7.86 0.21
CA VAL A 144 -6.49 -8.32 0.23
C VAL A 144 -5.60 -7.29 -0.46
N PHE A 145 -4.76 -6.61 0.30
CA PHE A 145 -3.81 -5.65 -0.26
C PHE A 145 -2.49 -6.31 -0.62
N VAL A 146 -2.09 -6.19 -1.87
CA VAL A 146 -0.88 -6.81 -2.43
C VAL A 146 -0.04 -5.76 -3.14
N PRO A 147 1.26 -5.61 -2.81
CA PRO A 147 2.08 -4.53 -3.35
C PRO A 147 2.58 -4.76 -4.79
N PHE A 148 2.49 -5.98 -5.33
CA PHE A 148 3.08 -6.35 -6.61
C PHE A 148 2.09 -7.00 -7.56
N LYS A 149 2.00 -6.49 -8.80
CA LYS A 149 1.04 -6.94 -9.82
C LYS A 149 1.11 -8.45 -10.11
N HIS A 150 2.30 -9.02 -10.26
CA HIS A 150 2.43 -10.46 -10.50
C HIS A 150 1.89 -11.30 -9.35
N VAL A 151 2.10 -10.87 -8.11
CA VAL A 151 1.58 -11.57 -6.93
C VAL A 151 0.05 -11.47 -6.89
N ILE A 152 -0.54 -10.35 -7.34
CA ILE A 152 -2.01 -10.23 -7.49
C ILE A 152 -2.52 -11.35 -8.42
N ASN A 153 -1.91 -11.52 -9.59
CA ASN A 153 -2.32 -12.54 -10.56
C ASN A 153 -2.19 -13.96 -9.98
N ILE A 154 -1.02 -14.29 -9.41
CA ILE A 154 -0.78 -15.59 -8.79
C ILE A 154 -1.82 -15.92 -7.71
N LEU A 155 -2.11 -14.95 -6.83
CA LEU A 155 -3.10 -15.13 -5.77
C LEU A 155 -4.52 -15.28 -6.32
N THR A 156 -4.89 -14.44 -7.26
CA THR A 156 -6.24 -14.46 -7.86
C THR A 156 -6.50 -15.76 -8.60
N ASP A 157 -5.53 -16.23 -9.39
CA ASP A 157 -5.64 -17.49 -10.11
C ASP A 157 -5.79 -18.68 -9.15
N ARG A 158 -5.06 -18.67 -8.04
CA ARG A 158 -5.18 -19.69 -7.00
C ARG A 158 -6.53 -19.65 -6.29
N LEU A 159 -6.98 -18.47 -5.89
CA LEU A 159 -8.29 -18.30 -5.24
C LEU A 159 -9.42 -18.78 -6.15
N ARG A 160 -9.38 -18.42 -7.43
CA ARG A 160 -10.38 -18.85 -8.43
C ARG A 160 -10.35 -20.37 -8.67
N LYS A 161 -9.16 -20.99 -8.72
CA LYS A 161 -9.02 -22.46 -8.80
C LYS A 161 -9.62 -23.18 -7.58
N ASP A 162 -9.54 -22.56 -6.42
CA ASP A 162 -10.17 -23.07 -5.19
C ASP A 162 -11.67 -22.72 -5.08
N GLY A 163 -12.28 -22.16 -6.14
CA GLY A 163 -13.71 -21.82 -6.18
C GLY A 163 -14.06 -20.53 -5.42
N ILE A 164 -13.09 -19.74 -5.01
CA ILE A 164 -13.33 -18.48 -4.30
C ILE A 164 -13.51 -17.35 -5.31
N SER A 165 -14.72 -16.78 -5.35
CA SER A 165 -15.01 -15.66 -6.25
C SER A 165 -14.16 -14.44 -5.91
N THR A 166 -13.37 -13.99 -6.87
CA THR A 166 -12.35 -12.96 -6.66
C THR A 166 -12.34 -11.96 -7.80
N GLU A 167 -12.31 -10.66 -7.45
CA GLU A 167 -12.11 -9.54 -8.36
C GLU A 167 -10.82 -8.80 -8.03
N ILE A 168 -10.29 -8.07 -9.02
CA ILE A 168 -9.02 -7.36 -8.93
C ILE A 168 -9.23 -5.86 -9.12
N ILE A 169 -8.60 -5.04 -8.27
CA ILE A 169 -8.45 -3.61 -8.48
C ILE A 169 -6.97 -3.24 -8.52
N GLN A 170 -6.51 -2.86 -9.69
CA GLN A 170 -5.14 -2.39 -9.91
C GLN A 170 -5.13 -1.14 -10.80
N GLY A 171 -3.95 -0.55 -11.01
CA GLY A 171 -3.83 0.72 -11.73
C GLY A 171 -4.35 0.72 -13.18
N SER A 172 -4.44 -0.45 -13.83
CA SER A 172 -5.00 -0.61 -15.18
C SER A 172 -6.53 -0.64 -15.24
N VAL A 173 -7.21 -0.78 -14.09
CA VAL A 173 -8.69 -0.80 -14.04
C VAL A 173 -9.21 0.62 -14.18
N SER A 174 -10.10 0.85 -15.16
CA SER A 174 -10.71 2.17 -15.39
C SER A 174 -11.56 2.63 -14.20
N ALA A 175 -11.79 3.94 -14.09
CA ALA A 175 -12.56 4.50 -12.98
C ALA A 175 -14.00 3.95 -12.95
N SER A 176 -14.65 3.82 -14.11
CA SER A 176 -16.01 3.25 -14.21
C SER A 176 -16.06 1.77 -13.81
N ALA A 177 -15.11 0.97 -14.30
CA ALA A 177 -15.01 -0.44 -13.93
C ALA A 177 -14.75 -0.60 -12.42
N ARG A 178 -13.87 0.22 -11.85
CA ARG A 178 -13.59 0.23 -10.41
C ARG A 178 -14.83 0.52 -9.58
N THR A 179 -15.63 1.52 -9.99
CA THR A 179 -16.89 1.86 -9.32
C THR A 179 -17.86 0.68 -9.35
N ASN A 180 -17.98 0.00 -10.49
CA ASN A 180 -18.84 -1.17 -10.63
C ASN A 180 -18.37 -2.35 -9.75
N ILE A 181 -17.04 -2.62 -9.71
CA ILE A 181 -16.48 -3.67 -8.86
C ILE A 181 -16.76 -3.37 -7.38
N PHE A 182 -16.57 -2.14 -6.94
CA PHE A 182 -16.89 -1.75 -5.55
C PHE A 182 -18.37 -1.91 -5.24
N LYS A 183 -19.25 -1.50 -6.15
CA LYS A 183 -20.69 -1.66 -5.99
C LYS A 183 -21.07 -3.14 -5.85
N GLN A 184 -20.56 -3.99 -6.74
CA GLN A 184 -20.79 -5.44 -6.64
C GLN A 184 -20.22 -6.03 -5.35
N PHE A 185 -19.03 -5.61 -4.95
CA PHE A 185 -18.41 -6.06 -3.71
C PHE A 185 -19.23 -5.67 -2.48
N GLN A 186 -19.91 -4.53 -2.48
CA GLN A 186 -20.74 -4.07 -1.36
C GLN A 186 -22.14 -4.68 -1.36
N GLU A 187 -22.80 -4.75 -2.51
CA GLU A 187 -24.24 -5.05 -2.62
C GLU A 187 -24.55 -6.49 -2.97
N ALA A 188 -23.70 -7.17 -3.75
CA ALA A 188 -23.96 -8.54 -4.21
C ALA A 188 -23.27 -9.58 -3.30
N SER A 189 -23.68 -10.84 -3.38
CA SER A 189 -23.03 -11.97 -2.67
C SER A 189 -21.61 -12.28 -3.20
N SER A 190 -21.35 -11.98 -4.48
CA SER A 190 -20.06 -12.14 -5.16
C SER A 190 -19.54 -10.77 -5.65
N PRO A 191 -18.22 -10.52 -5.65
CA PRO A 191 -17.14 -11.42 -5.24
C PRO A 191 -16.98 -11.56 -3.71
N ARG A 192 -16.41 -12.68 -3.28
CA ARG A 192 -16.07 -12.97 -1.88
C ARG A 192 -14.81 -12.23 -1.46
N VAL A 193 -13.84 -12.15 -2.37
CA VAL A 193 -12.51 -11.52 -2.15
C VAL A 193 -12.28 -10.44 -3.19
N LEU A 194 -11.73 -9.32 -2.74
CA LEU A 194 -11.25 -8.24 -3.59
C LEU A 194 -9.74 -8.05 -3.35
N VAL A 195 -8.92 -8.19 -4.40
CA VAL A 195 -7.46 -8.09 -4.36
C VAL A 195 -6.99 -6.79 -5.00
#